data_950ffd5d1e05cd3ce46eebed75e32174
#
_entry.id   950ffd5d1e05cd3ce46eebed75e32174
#
_cell.length_a   1.000
_cell.length_b   1.000
_cell.length_c   1.000
_cell.angle_alpha   90.00
_cell.angle_beta   90.00
_cell.angle_gamma   90.00
#
_symmetry.space_group_name_H-M   'P 1'
#
loop_
_entity.id
_entity.type
_entity.pdbx_description
1 polymer ?
#
loop_
_entity_poly.entity_id
_entity_poly.type
_entity_poly.pdbx_seq_one_letter_code
_entity_poly.pdbx_strand_id
1 'polypeptide(L)'
;MQITKLFLILFVNCRFLISNFISFKIFLGERMESSLLNAKGVYAIATTPFKENGEIDFNSVDKLSEYYIESGATGITILGVMGEAPKMNLEEQKYLVKRYVKNLRDKIPIIIGVSNPGLDNLKSIAQEGMQLGANGVMVAGINGLKNDDQIENYFDSVVEYLKGVPVCLQDYPPTTNVHFSVSSIEKIFAKHPQFEMFKHEDCPGHRKLTQLIKSRENLGRKRYSILVGNGGLYVPQELFRGADGIMTGFAFTSMLVNVFDLFQKGSKEESEDLFDIYLPLIRHEQQFGIGLAVRKEVLRKMGVISSAKTRSPGPKLDKDDLEELDRLLLRLKKNLEIKSLSVPIGI
;
A
#
# COMPACT_ATOMS: atom_id res chain seq x y z
N MET A 1 -1.66 -52.20 18.98
CA MET A 1 -0.52 -51.71 18.11
C MET A 1 -0.85 -51.63 16.61
N GLN A 2 -1.93 -52.25 16.11
CA GLN A 2 -2.33 -52.15 14.69
C GLN A 2 -3.27 -50.98 14.38
N ILE A 3 -4.07 -50.51 15.34
CA ILE A 3 -5.02 -49.38 15.13
C ILE A 3 -4.32 -48.01 14.99
N THR A 4 -3.21 -47.81 15.69
CA THR A 4 -2.45 -46.57 15.65
C THR A 4 -1.70 -46.36 14.32
N LYS A 5 -1.27 -47.45 13.66
CA LYS A 5 -0.66 -47.40 12.32
C LYS A 5 -1.68 -47.05 11.21
N LEU A 6 -2.93 -47.48 11.36
CA LEU A 6 -3.98 -47.19 10.37
C LEU A 6 -4.38 -45.69 10.41
N PHE A 7 -4.43 -45.09 11.59
CA PHE A 7 -4.70 -43.65 11.77
C PHE A 7 -3.58 -42.77 11.20
N LEU A 8 -2.33 -43.19 11.34
CA LEU A 8 -1.18 -42.44 10.82
C LEU A 8 -1.13 -42.45 9.28
N ILE A 9 -1.50 -43.57 8.66
CA ILE A 9 -1.56 -43.73 7.20
C ILE A 9 -2.73 -42.91 6.62
N LEU A 10 -3.86 -42.84 7.30
CA LEU A 10 -5.01 -42.02 6.89
C LEU A 10 -4.70 -40.50 6.98
N PHE A 11 -3.94 -40.08 8.01
CA PHE A 11 -3.57 -38.67 8.18
C PHE A 11 -2.51 -38.21 7.16
N VAL A 12 -1.56 -39.06 6.79
CA VAL A 12 -0.55 -38.76 5.77
C VAL A 12 -1.19 -38.75 4.38
N ASN A 13 -2.09 -39.66 4.07
CA ASN A 13 -2.83 -39.69 2.80
C ASN A 13 -3.80 -38.51 2.67
N CYS A 14 -4.42 -38.04 3.76
CA CYS A 14 -5.30 -36.88 3.73
C CYS A 14 -4.51 -35.57 3.45
N ARG A 15 -3.31 -35.39 4.02
CA ARG A 15 -2.42 -34.25 3.70
C ARG A 15 -1.94 -34.29 2.25
N PHE A 16 -1.63 -35.48 1.73
CA PHE A 16 -1.20 -35.66 0.33
C PHE A 16 -2.35 -35.40 -0.65
N LEU A 17 -3.57 -35.81 -0.31
CA LEU A 17 -4.78 -35.54 -1.09
C LEU A 17 -5.16 -34.04 -1.06
N ILE A 18 -5.04 -33.38 0.07
CA ILE A 18 -5.31 -31.94 0.18
C ILE A 18 -4.25 -31.13 -0.60
N SER A 19 -2.96 -31.49 -0.50
CA SER A 19 -1.89 -30.87 -1.27
C SER A 19 -2.08 -31.07 -2.78
N ASN A 20 -2.46 -32.28 -3.21
CA ASN A 20 -2.75 -32.56 -4.61
C ASN A 20 -4.05 -31.91 -5.09
N PHE A 21 -5.06 -31.74 -4.23
CA PHE A 21 -6.30 -31.06 -4.56
C PHE A 21 -6.09 -29.55 -4.73
N ILE A 22 -5.23 -28.94 -3.91
CA ILE A 22 -4.81 -27.53 -4.06
C ILE A 22 -3.98 -27.38 -5.33
N SER A 23 -3.01 -28.27 -5.60
CA SER A 23 -2.23 -28.28 -6.84
C SER A 23 -3.11 -28.54 -8.08
N PHE A 24 -4.14 -29.38 -7.96
CA PHE A 24 -5.07 -29.68 -9.04
C PHE A 24 -6.04 -28.53 -9.32
N LYS A 25 -6.49 -27.79 -8.29
CA LYS A 25 -7.26 -26.54 -8.47
C LYS A 25 -6.44 -25.45 -9.16
N ILE A 26 -5.15 -25.32 -8.81
CA ILE A 26 -4.22 -24.41 -9.50
C ILE A 26 -4.03 -24.83 -10.97
N PHE A 27 -4.00 -26.14 -11.24
CA PHE A 27 -3.86 -26.68 -12.60
C PHE A 27 -5.14 -26.52 -13.46
N LEU A 28 -6.33 -26.51 -12.84
CA LEU A 28 -7.62 -26.32 -13.53
C LEU A 28 -7.98 -24.84 -13.76
N GLY A 29 -7.12 -23.88 -13.35
CA GLY A 29 -7.37 -22.46 -13.59
C GLY A 29 -8.51 -21.85 -12.76
N GLU A 30 -9.05 -22.57 -11.75
CA GLU A 30 -9.94 -21.98 -10.76
C GLU A 30 -9.11 -21.04 -9.85
N ARG A 31 -9.01 -19.79 -10.27
CA ARG A 31 -8.41 -18.72 -9.49
C ARG A 31 -9.20 -18.56 -8.20
N MET A 32 -8.57 -18.83 -7.04
CA MET A 32 -9.12 -18.32 -5.79
C MET A 32 -9.30 -16.82 -5.96
N GLU A 33 -10.46 -16.29 -5.60
CA GLU A 33 -10.73 -14.85 -5.72
C GLU A 33 -9.63 -14.07 -5.00
N SER A 34 -8.89 -13.25 -5.75
CA SER A 34 -7.77 -12.51 -5.18
C SER A 34 -8.28 -11.53 -4.14
N SER A 35 -7.54 -11.41 -3.04
CA SER A 35 -7.84 -10.45 -1.97
C SER A 35 -7.83 -8.99 -2.45
N LEU A 36 -7.24 -8.70 -3.61
CA LEU A 36 -7.16 -7.33 -4.16
C LEU A 36 -8.47 -6.88 -4.81
N LEU A 37 -9.25 -7.81 -5.37
CA LEU A 37 -10.48 -7.50 -6.11
C LEU A 37 -11.54 -6.81 -5.25
N ASN A 38 -11.60 -7.20 -3.99
CA ASN A 38 -12.57 -6.71 -3.01
C ASN A 38 -11.87 -5.97 -1.85
N ALA A 39 -10.67 -5.43 -2.09
CA ALA A 39 -9.91 -4.70 -1.08
C ALA A 39 -10.68 -3.47 -0.60
N LYS A 40 -10.78 -3.33 0.72
CA LYS A 40 -11.39 -2.19 1.42
C LYS A 40 -10.54 -1.85 2.64
N GLY A 41 -10.79 -0.70 3.26
CA GLY A 41 -10.08 -0.30 4.46
C GLY A 41 -8.79 0.43 4.16
N VAL A 42 -7.78 0.25 5.02
CA VAL A 42 -6.52 1.00 4.97
C VAL A 42 -5.35 0.08 4.61
N TYR A 43 -4.77 0.31 3.45
CA TYR A 43 -3.53 -0.29 2.98
C TYR A 43 -2.37 0.67 3.24
N ALA A 44 -1.63 0.47 4.32
CA ALA A 44 -0.54 1.36 4.69
C ALA A 44 0.63 1.25 3.71
N ILE A 45 1.18 2.39 3.27
CA ILE A 45 2.42 2.42 2.49
C ILE A 45 3.60 2.48 3.44
N ALA A 46 4.33 1.37 3.56
CA ALA A 46 5.45 1.26 4.47
C ALA A 46 6.66 2.07 4.01
N THR A 47 7.28 2.77 4.95
CA THR A 47 8.64 3.30 4.76
C THR A 47 9.65 2.16 4.91
N THR A 48 10.86 2.32 4.33
CA THR A 48 11.98 1.42 4.63
C THR A 48 12.85 2.05 5.71
N PRO A 49 12.91 1.49 6.93
CA PRO A 49 13.80 1.98 7.96
C PRO A 49 15.27 1.72 7.60
N PHE A 50 16.10 2.74 7.76
CA PHE A 50 17.55 2.62 7.59
C PHE A 50 18.26 3.01 8.88
N LYS A 51 19.39 2.35 9.15
CA LYS A 51 20.35 2.77 10.16
C LYS A 51 21.07 4.05 9.72
N GLU A 52 21.77 4.72 10.63
CA GLU A 52 22.53 5.93 10.32
C GLU A 52 23.60 5.70 9.23
N ASN A 53 24.16 4.50 9.14
CA ASN A 53 25.12 4.12 8.08
C ASN A 53 24.47 3.82 6.72
N GLY A 54 23.13 3.86 6.62
CA GLY A 54 22.37 3.62 5.40
C GLY A 54 21.99 2.16 5.11
N GLU A 55 22.37 1.21 5.97
CA GLU A 55 21.89 -0.17 5.90
C GLU A 55 20.40 -0.26 6.28
N ILE A 56 19.69 -1.28 5.77
CA ILE A 56 18.31 -1.55 6.20
C ILE A 56 18.31 -1.96 7.67
N ASP A 57 17.45 -1.33 8.47
CA ASP A 57 17.24 -1.67 9.87
C ASP A 57 16.10 -2.71 9.99
N PHE A 58 16.45 -3.99 9.93
CA PHE A 58 15.47 -5.06 10.03
C PHE A 58 14.76 -5.14 11.39
N ASN A 59 15.37 -4.66 12.47
CA ASN A 59 14.69 -4.60 13.77
C ASN A 59 13.55 -3.56 13.74
N SER A 60 13.79 -2.42 13.11
CA SER A 60 12.75 -1.43 12.87
C SER A 60 11.70 -1.90 11.85
N VAL A 61 12.07 -2.74 10.86
CA VAL A 61 11.09 -3.38 9.96
C VAL A 61 10.13 -4.29 10.74
N ASP A 62 10.62 -5.03 11.73
CA ASP A 62 9.78 -5.88 12.58
C ASP A 62 8.80 -5.04 13.40
N LYS A 63 9.29 -4.03 14.12
CA LYS A 63 8.45 -3.11 14.90
C LYS A 63 7.44 -2.38 14.04
N LEU A 64 7.83 -1.95 12.85
CA LEU A 64 6.94 -1.28 11.89
C LEU A 64 5.84 -2.24 11.40
N SER A 65 6.17 -3.52 11.21
CA SER A 65 5.18 -4.55 10.88
C SER A 65 4.15 -4.73 12.01
N GLU A 66 4.60 -4.78 13.26
CA GLU A 66 3.73 -4.85 14.44
C GLU A 66 2.85 -3.59 14.55
N TYR A 67 3.46 -2.42 14.39
CA TYR A 67 2.75 -1.14 14.41
C TYR A 67 1.58 -1.08 13.41
N TYR A 68 1.75 -1.58 12.18
CA TYR A 68 0.66 -1.59 11.21
C TYR A 68 -0.47 -2.53 11.61
N ILE A 69 -0.15 -3.70 12.18
CA ILE A 69 -1.16 -4.63 12.71
C ILE A 69 -1.92 -3.98 13.87
N GLU A 70 -1.21 -3.44 14.85
CA GLU A 70 -1.81 -2.80 16.04
C GLU A 70 -2.63 -1.56 15.68
N SER A 71 -2.24 -0.85 14.62
CA SER A 71 -2.99 0.27 14.05
C SER A 71 -4.28 -0.14 13.33
N GLY A 72 -4.54 -1.44 13.15
CA GLY A 72 -5.72 -1.95 12.45
C GLY A 72 -5.64 -1.85 10.92
N ALA A 73 -4.43 -1.73 10.34
CA ALA A 73 -4.27 -1.71 8.89
C ALA A 73 -4.86 -2.97 8.26
N THR A 74 -5.67 -2.81 7.21
CA THR A 74 -6.30 -3.91 6.48
C THR A 74 -5.32 -4.61 5.54
N GLY A 75 -4.29 -3.91 5.09
CA GLY A 75 -3.23 -4.42 4.24
C GLY A 75 -2.01 -3.51 4.27
N ILE A 76 -0.96 -3.92 3.59
CA ILE A 76 0.28 -3.15 3.51
C ILE A 76 0.82 -3.13 2.08
N THR A 77 1.46 -2.03 1.71
CA THR A 77 2.26 -1.93 0.48
C THR A 77 3.69 -1.60 0.82
N ILE A 78 4.61 -2.43 0.41
CA ILE A 78 6.05 -2.25 0.58
C ILE A 78 6.71 -1.90 -0.75
N LEU A 79 7.93 -1.38 -0.72
CA LEU A 79 8.68 -0.98 -1.92
C LEU A 79 7.94 0.03 -2.83
N GLY A 80 6.98 0.79 -2.27
CA GLY A 80 6.41 1.95 -2.95
C GLY A 80 7.38 3.14 -2.98
N VAL A 81 6.91 4.29 -3.46
CA VAL A 81 7.70 5.53 -3.50
C VAL A 81 8.25 5.88 -2.12
N MET A 82 7.40 5.82 -1.10
CA MET A 82 7.80 6.08 0.30
C MET A 82 8.65 4.95 0.90
N GLY A 83 8.70 3.78 0.26
CA GLY A 83 9.60 2.68 0.60
C GLY A 83 11.00 2.84 0.03
N GLU A 84 11.28 3.91 -0.71
CA GLU A 84 12.59 4.22 -1.28
C GLU A 84 13.17 3.10 -2.19
N ALA A 85 12.31 2.32 -2.84
CA ALA A 85 12.71 1.18 -3.67
C ALA A 85 13.82 1.49 -4.69
N PRO A 86 13.79 2.63 -5.45
CA PRO A 86 14.84 2.95 -6.41
C PRO A 86 16.22 3.18 -5.79
N LYS A 87 16.32 3.34 -4.47
CA LYS A 87 17.56 3.57 -3.75
C LYS A 87 18.16 2.28 -3.15
N MET A 88 17.56 1.15 -3.44
CA MET A 88 18.00 -0.17 -3.00
C MET A 88 18.38 -1.02 -4.21
N ASN A 89 19.43 -1.83 -4.08
CA ASN A 89 19.71 -2.84 -5.06
C ASN A 89 18.71 -4.01 -5.01
N LEU A 90 18.70 -4.88 -6.01
CA LEU A 90 17.70 -5.97 -6.09
C LEU A 90 17.77 -6.94 -4.90
N GLU A 91 18.95 -7.23 -4.41
CA GLU A 91 19.12 -8.14 -3.28
C GLU A 91 18.58 -7.52 -1.99
N GLU A 92 18.83 -6.24 -1.73
CA GLU A 92 18.23 -5.53 -0.61
C GLU A 92 16.70 -5.52 -0.68
N GLN A 93 16.13 -5.29 -1.86
CA GLN A 93 14.69 -5.35 -2.07
C GLN A 93 14.13 -6.74 -1.77
N LYS A 94 14.77 -7.82 -2.25
CA LYS A 94 14.37 -9.20 -1.96
C LYS A 94 14.45 -9.54 -0.47
N TYR A 95 15.52 -9.14 0.22
CA TYR A 95 15.63 -9.34 1.66
C TYR A 95 14.53 -8.60 2.43
N LEU A 96 14.21 -7.39 2.02
CA LEU A 96 13.13 -6.61 2.63
C LEU A 96 11.76 -7.28 2.41
N VAL A 97 11.48 -7.71 1.17
CA VAL A 97 10.27 -8.49 0.84
C VAL A 97 10.16 -9.73 1.73
N LYS A 98 11.23 -10.53 1.79
CA LYS A 98 11.29 -11.74 2.62
C LYS A 98 10.97 -11.45 4.09
N ARG A 99 11.49 -10.33 4.64
CA ARG A 99 11.26 -9.96 6.03
C ARG A 99 9.80 -9.58 6.28
N TYR A 100 9.24 -8.70 5.46
CA TYR A 100 7.83 -8.31 5.58
C TYR A 100 6.88 -9.48 5.38
N VAL A 101 7.08 -10.31 4.36
CA VAL A 101 6.24 -11.49 4.12
C VAL A 101 6.30 -12.47 5.29
N LYS A 102 7.50 -12.71 5.85
CA LYS A 102 7.64 -13.53 7.06
C LYS A 102 6.80 -12.99 8.22
N ASN A 103 6.75 -11.68 8.41
CA ASN A 103 6.06 -11.06 9.54
C ASN A 103 4.53 -10.98 9.36
N LEU A 104 4.05 -10.88 8.12
CA LEU A 104 2.69 -10.40 7.84
C LEU A 104 1.81 -11.31 6.98
N ARG A 105 2.35 -12.26 6.20
CA ARG A 105 1.60 -13.03 5.17
C ARG A 105 0.33 -13.70 5.66
N ASP A 106 0.32 -14.15 6.91
CA ASP A 106 -0.81 -14.86 7.51
C ASP A 106 -1.72 -13.93 8.34
N LYS A 107 -1.47 -12.63 8.30
CA LYS A 107 -2.17 -11.61 9.09
C LYS A 107 -2.95 -10.62 8.22
N ILE A 108 -2.28 -10.00 7.25
CA ILE A 108 -2.86 -9.01 6.34
C ILE A 108 -2.30 -9.16 4.93
N PRO A 109 -3.04 -8.79 3.87
CA PRO A 109 -2.56 -8.75 2.50
C PRO A 109 -1.31 -7.86 2.34
N ILE A 110 -0.36 -8.35 1.53
CA ILE A 110 0.89 -7.67 1.20
C ILE A 110 0.94 -7.38 -0.29
N ILE A 111 1.08 -6.11 -0.64
CA ILE A 111 1.31 -5.64 -2.02
C ILE A 111 2.75 -5.18 -2.15
N ILE A 112 3.42 -5.54 -3.23
CA ILE A 112 4.82 -5.18 -3.46
C ILE A 112 4.90 -4.17 -4.60
N GLY A 113 5.46 -3.00 -4.37
CA GLY A 113 5.81 -2.05 -5.42
C GLY A 113 6.95 -2.61 -6.26
N VAL A 114 6.70 -2.80 -7.55
CA VAL A 114 7.68 -3.40 -8.46
C VAL A 114 7.99 -2.53 -9.67
N SER A 115 7.49 -1.29 -9.70
CA SER A 115 7.70 -0.36 -10.81
C SER A 115 9.18 -0.20 -11.14
N ASN A 116 9.58 -0.58 -12.34
CA ASN A 116 10.95 -0.50 -12.81
C ASN A 116 10.96 -0.37 -14.35
N PRO A 117 11.77 0.53 -14.93
CA PRO A 117 11.92 0.61 -16.40
C PRO A 117 12.41 -0.68 -17.02
N GLY A 118 13.24 -1.46 -16.31
CA GLY A 118 13.67 -2.78 -16.75
C GLY A 118 12.67 -3.84 -16.32
N LEU A 119 11.87 -4.37 -17.25
CA LEU A 119 10.80 -5.32 -16.96
C LEU A 119 11.29 -6.65 -16.35
N ASP A 120 12.54 -7.06 -16.62
CA ASP A 120 13.14 -8.23 -15.95
C ASP A 120 13.37 -8.00 -14.46
N ASN A 121 13.76 -6.77 -14.06
CA ASN A 121 13.88 -6.40 -12.65
C ASN A 121 12.51 -6.41 -11.98
N LEU A 122 11.49 -5.82 -12.61
CA LEU A 122 10.10 -5.84 -12.17
C LEU A 122 9.63 -7.28 -11.93
N LYS A 123 9.82 -8.16 -12.92
CA LYS A 123 9.49 -9.58 -12.85
C LYS A 123 10.22 -10.30 -11.71
N SER A 124 11.52 -10.04 -11.55
CA SER A 124 12.35 -10.71 -10.52
C SER A 124 11.82 -10.45 -9.10
N ILE A 125 11.49 -9.20 -8.78
CA ILE A 125 10.93 -8.85 -7.46
C ILE A 125 9.50 -9.39 -7.31
N ALA A 126 8.69 -9.30 -8.35
CA ALA A 126 7.33 -9.84 -8.32
C ALA A 126 7.33 -11.36 -8.06
N GLN A 127 8.15 -12.11 -8.78
CA GLN A 127 8.25 -13.57 -8.62
C GLN A 127 8.72 -13.96 -7.22
N GLU A 128 9.75 -13.32 -6.71
CA GLU A 128 10.23 -13.53 -5.33
C GLU A 128 9.11 -13.35 -4.32
N GLY A 129 8.42 -12.22 -4.39
CA GLY A 129 7.35 -11.90 -3.43
C GLY A 129 6.16 -12.84 -3.53
N MET A 130 5.71 -13.17 -4.74
CA MET A 130 4.58 -14.08 -4.93
C MET A 130 4.91 -15.50 -4.46
N GLN A 131 6.13 -15.99 -4.69
CA GLN A 131 6.59 -17.30 -4.18
C GLN A 131 6.65 -17.34 -2.66
N LEU A 132 6.95 -16.23 -2.01
CA LEU A 132 6.96 -16.11 -0.55
C LEU A 132 5.57 -15.95 0.06
N GLY A 133 4.54 -15.63 -0.71
CA GLY A 133 3.15 -15.52 -0.27
C GLY A 133 2.60 -14.09 -0.21
N ALA A 134 3.15 -13.15 -0.98
CA ALA A 134 2.52 -11.85 -1.20
C ALA A 134 1.20 -12.01 -2.01
N ASN A 135 0.30 -11.03 -1.88
CA ASN A 135 -1.04 -11.08 -2.47
C ASN A 135 -1.12 -10.42 -3.84
N GLY A 136 -0.15 -9.60 -4.20
CA GLY A 136 -0.08 -8.94 -5.49
C GLY A 136 1.03 -7.91 -5.57
N VAL A 137 1.09 -7.22 -6.69
CA VAL A 137 2.10 -6.20 -6.95
C VAL A 137 1.46 -4.86 -7.29
N MET A 138 2.18 -3.76 -7.09
CA MET A 138 1.78 -2.43 -7.51
C MET A 138 2.73 -1.93 -8.59
N VAL A 139 2.15 -1.47 -9.70
CA VAL A 139 2.90 -0.94 -10.85
C VAL A 139 2.37 0.44 -11.22
N ALA A 140 3.28 1.40 -11.30
CA ALA A 140 3.02 2.74 -11.84
C ALA A 140 3.53 2.86 -13.28
N GLY A 141 3.05 3.87 -13.99
CA GLY A 141 3.65 4.27 -15.27
C GLY A 141 5.10 4.71 -15.09
N ILE A 142 5.92 4.46 -16.10
CA ILE A 142 7.32 4.91 -16.12
C ILE A 142 7.43 6.28 -16.83
N ASN A 143 8.37 7.10 -16.37
CA ASN A 143 8.61 8.38 -17.02
C ASN A 143 8.92 8.19 -18.52
N GLY A 144 8.33 9.05 -19.36
CA GLY A 144 8.49 9.00 -20.81
C GLY A 144 7.23 8.59 -21.58
N LEU A 145 6.23 7.99 -20.93
CA LEU A 145 4.93 7.72 -21.53
C LEU A 145 4.15 9.03 -21.68
N LYS A 146 3.77 9.39 -22.90
CA LYS A 146 3.22 10.73 -23.24
C LYS A 146 1.76 10.71 -23.68
N ASN A 147 1.24 9.56 -24.10
CA ASN A 147 -0.13 9.41 -24.60
C ASN A 147 -0.69 8.04 -24.21
N ASP A 148 -2.01 7.88 -24.39
CA ASP A 148 -2.73 6.68 -24.02
C ASP A 148 -2.20 5.43 -24.70
N ASP A 149 -1.86 5.50 -26.00
CA ASP A 149 -1.33 4.34 -26.73
C ASP A 149 -0.01 3.83 -26.13
N GLN A 150 0.89 4.73 -25.76
CA GLN A 150 2.16 4.36 -25.11
C GLN A 150 1.92 3.77 -23.73
N ILE A 151 0.96 4.32 -22.98
CA ILE A 151 0.57 3.82 -21.66
C ILE A 151 -0.01 2.42 -21.79
N GLU A 152 -1.00 2.21 -22.69
CA GLU A 152 -1.64 0.92 -22.91
C GLU A 152 -0.62 -0.14 -23.35
N ASN A 153 0.26 0.17 -24.31
CA ASN A 153 1.34 -0.73 -24.77
C ASN A 153 2.33 -1.08 -23.65
N TYR A 154 2.67 -0.13 -22.78
CA TYR A 154 3.53 -0.41 -21.64
C TYR A 154 2.88 -1.42 -20.69
N PHE A 155 1.60 -1.24 -20.34
CA PHE A 155 0.89 -2.17 -19.47
C PHE A 155 0.62 -3.52 -20.13
N ASP A 156 0.46 -3.60 -21.45
CA ASP A 156 0.47 -4.86 -22.20
C ASP A 156 1.78 -5.64 -21.94
N SER A 157 2.91 -4.95 -22.06
CA SER A 157 4.21 -5.56 -21.79
C SER A 157 4.38 -5.96 -20.32
N VAL A 158 3.93 -5.15 -19.37
CA VAL A 158 3.94 -5.48 -17.93
C VAL A 158 3.18 -6.79 -17.68
N VAL A 159 2.01 -6.96 -18.31
CA VAL A 159 1.19 -8.17 -18.19
C VAL A 159 1.91 -9.42 -18.71
N GLU A 160 2.62 -9.31 -19.83
CA GLU A 160 3.42 -10.42 -20.39
C GLU A 160 4.50 -10.91 -19.41
N TYR A 161 5.13 -9.97 -18.70
CA TYR A 161 6.16 -10.30 -17.70
C TYR A 161 5.57 -10.83 -16.40
N LEU A 162 4.41 -10.34 -15.96
CA LEU A 162 3.79 -10.69 -14.68
C LEU A 162 2.84 -11.88 -14.74
N LYS A 163 2.49 -12.40 -15.91
CA LYS A 163 1.66 -13.62 -16.18
C LYS A 163 0.76 -14.07 -15.03
N GLY A 164 -0.41 -13.42 -14.89
CA GLY A 164 -1.42 -13.85 -13.93
C GLY A 164 -1.22 -13.37 -12.48
N VAL A 165 -0.17 -12.62 -12.18
CA VAL A 165 0.00 -11.97 -10.87
C VAL A 165 -1.05 -10.86 -10.72
N PRO A 166 -1.78 -10.78 -9.57
CA PRO A 166 -2.68 -9.67 -9.29
C PRO A 166 -1.95 -8.32 -9.25
N VAL A 167 -2.48 -7.32 -9.95
CA VAL A 167 -1.84 -6.01 -10.09
C VAL A 167 -2.73 -4.89 -9.54
N CYS A 168 -2.12 -4.04 -8.72
CA CYS A 168 -2.60 -2.70 -8.40
C CYS A 168 -1.97 -1.70 -9.38
N LEU A 169 -2.77 -1.06 -10.23
CA LEU A 169 -2.29 0.04 -11.06
C LEU A 169 -2.20 1.31 -10.22
N GLN A 170 -1.05 1.97 -10.20
CA GLN A 170 -0.85 3.23 -9.49
C GLN A 170 -0.87 4.42 -10.45
N ASP A 171 -1.77 5.35 -10.22
CA ASP A 171 -1.89 6.63 -10.92
C ASP A 171 -1.34 7.75 -10.03
N TYR A 172 -0.03 8.05 -10.18
CA TYR A 172 0.64 9.07 -9.37
C TYR A 172 1.47 10.05 -10.21
N PRO A 173 0.82 10.95 -10.96
CA PRO A 173 1.47 11.90 -11.87
C PRO A 173 2.59 12.73 -11.23
N PRO A 174 2.49 13.21 -9.96
CA PRO A 174 3.56 14.02 -9.36
C PRO A 174 4.92 13.34 -9.32
N THR A 175 4.96 12.00 -9.29
CA THR A 175 6.24 11.24 -9.25
C THR A 175 6.59 10.65 -10.62
N THR A 176 5.61 10.18 -11.37
CA THR A 176 5.81 9.46 -12.63
C THR A 176 5.83 10.38 -13.83
N ASN A 177 5.22 11.56 -13.73
CA ASN A 177 4.93 12.46 -14.84
C ASN A 177 4.11 11.78 -15.97
N VAL A 178 3.30 10.78 -15.59
CA VAL A 178 2.39 10.06 -16.49
C VAL A 178 0.97 10.37 -16.07
N HIS A 179 0.17 10.86 -17.01
CA HIS A 179 -1.22 11.21 -16.79
C HIS A 179 -2.12 10.21 -17.53
N PHE A 180 -2.82 9.39 -16.78
CA PHE A 180 -3.78 8.44 -17.34
C PHE A 180 -5.09 9.16 -17.64
N SER A 181 -5.64 8.95 -18.83
CA SER A 181 -7.05 9.25 -19.08
C SER A 181 -7.97 8.19 -18.45
N VAL A 182 -9.22 8.54 -18.19
CA VAL A 182 -10.22 7.55 -17.74
C VAL A 182 -10.37 6.43 -18.77
N SER A 183 -10.38 6.78 -20.08
CA SER A 183 -10.49 5.82 -21.17
C SER A 183 -9.34 4.81 -21.18
N SER A 184 -8.10 5.27 -21.01
CA SER A 184 -6.92 4.39 -20.96
C SER A 184 -6.99 3.44 -19.76
N ILE A 185 -7.36 3.94 -18.57
CA ILE A 185 -7.55 3.08 -17.38
C ILE A 185 -8.60 2.01 -17.67
N GLU A 186 -9.76 2.40 -18.22
CA GLU A 186 -10.85 1.47 -18.54
C GLU A 186 -10.44 0.39 -19.53
N LYS A 187 -9.69 0.75 -20.57
CA LYS A 187 -9.18 -0.20 -21.57
C LYS A 187 -8.21 -1.20 -20.94
N ILE A 188 -7.26 -0.71 -20.10
CA ILE A 188 -6.30 -1.58 -19.39
C ILE A 188 -7.03 -2.60 -18.50
N PHE A 189 -7.99 -2.14 -17.70
CA PHE A 189 -8.76 -3.03 -16.82
C PHE A 189 -9.69 -3.98 -17.58
N ALA A 190 -10.23 -3.55 -18.73
CA ALA A 190 -11.05 -4.41 -19.57
C ALA A 190 -10.26 -5.52 -20.27
N LYS A 191 -9.07 -5.17 -20.76
CA LYS A 191 -8.21 -6.07 -21.52
C LYS A 191 -7.50 -7.10 -20.63
N HIS A 192 -7.13 -6.69 -19.39
CA HIS A 192 -6.27 -7.48 -18.52
C HIS A 192 -6.94 -7.75 -17.16
N PRO A 193 -7.58 -8.92 -16.99
CA PRO A 193 -8.29 -9.25 -15.73
C PRO A 193 -7.44 -9.28 -14.47
N GLN A 194 -6.12 -9.33 -14.59
CA GLN A 194 -5.19 -9.30 -13.46
C GLN A 194 -5.02 -7.91 -12.83
N PHE A 195 -5.49 -6.83 -13.50
CA PHE A 195 -5.63 -5.53 -12.83
C PHE A 195 -6.87 -5.58 -11.94
N GLU A 196 -6.67 -5.74 -10.66
CA GLU A 196 -7.72 -5.96 -9.67
C GLU A 196 -7.90 -4.79 -8.71
N MET A 197 -6.93 -3.89 -8.67
CA MET A 197 -6.93 -2.71 -7.81
C MET A 197 -6.38 -1.50 -8.56
N PHE A 198 -6.96 -0.34 -8.27
CA PHE A 198 -6.50 0.96 -8.75
C PHE A 198 -6.15 1.85 -7.56
N LYS A 199 -4.93 2.37 -7.52
CA LYS A 199 -4.50 3.37 -6.55
C LYS A 199 -4.58 4.75 -7.17
N HIS A 200 -5.53 5.54 -6.71
CA HIS A 200 -5.82 6.88 -7.22
C HIS A 200 -5.04 7.95 -6.44
N GLU A 201 -4.16 8.66 -7.15
CA GLU A 201 -3.34 9.74 -6.56
C GLU A 201 -3.19 10.95 -7.50
N ASP A 202 -4.00 11.03 -8.57
CA ASP A 202 -4.02 12.21 -9.44
C ASP A 202 -4.56 13.44 -8.70
N CYS A 203 -3.99 14.60 -8.96
CA CYS A 203 -4.40 15.86 -8.35
C CYS A 203 -4.34 17.00 -9.39
N PRO A 204 -5.49 17.59 -9.71
CA PRO A 204 -6.84 17.44 -9.17
C PRO A 204 -7.53 16.14 -9.64
N GLY A 205 -7.88 15.23 -8.71
CA GLY A 205 -8.32 13.86 -9.03
C GLY A 205 -9.80 13.56 -8.80
N HIS A 206 -10.54 14.39 -8.06
CA HIS A 206 -11.89 14.08 -7.63
C HIS A 206 -12.89 13.81 -8.78
N ARG A 207 -12.78 14.53 -9.89
CA ARG A 207 -13.66 14.30 -11.07
C ARG A 207 -13.32 12.98 -11.76
N LYS A 208 -12.04 12.67 -11.91
CA LYS A 208 -11.55 11.39 -12.44
C LYS A 208 -12.05 10.22 -11.59
N LEU A 209 -11.92 10.32 -10.26
CA LEU A 209 -12.44 9.32 -9.32
C LEU A 209 -13.93 9.08 -9.54
N THR A 210 -14.75 10.15 -9.61
CA THR A 210 -16.19 10.04 -9.86
C THR A 210 -16.50 9.34 -11.19
N GLN A 211 -15.75 9.65 -12.25
CA GLN A 211 -15.93 9.00 -13.56
C GLN A 211 -15.60 7.51 -13.50
N LEU A 212 -14.48 7.13 -12.88
CA LEU A 212 -14.06 5.73 -12.72
C LEU A 212 -15.08 4.92 -11.90
N ILE A 213 -15.61 5.49 -10.80
CA ILE A 213 -16.64 4.84 -9.98
C ILE A 213 -17.91 4.58 -10.83
N LYS A 214 -18.41 5.60 -11.54
CA LYS A 214 -19.60 5.47 -12.40
C LYS A 214 -19.38 4.47 -13.53
N SER A 215 -18.24 4.53 -14.19
CA SER A 215 -17.89 3.59 -15.25
C SER A 215 -17.84 2.15 -14.76
N ARG A 216 -17.21 1.92 -13.62
CA ARG A 216 -17.12 0.63 -12.96
C ARG A 216 -18.50 0.03 -12.65
N GLU A 217 -19.45 0.85 -12.22
CA GLU A 217 -20.82 0.43 -11.89
C GLU A 217 -21.68 0.11 -13.13
N ASN A 218 -21.49 0.87 -14.20
CA ASN A 218 -22.37 0.81 -15.38
C ASN A 218 -21.99 -0.25 -16.42
N LEU A 219 -20.77 -0.79 -16.40
CA LEU A 219 -20.24 -1.55 -17.53
C LEU A 219 -20.34 -3.09 -17.36
N GLY A 220 -20.99 -3.60 -16.32
CA GLY A 220 -21.11 -5.04 -16.09
C GLY A 220 -19.75 -5.76 -16.00
N ARG A 221 -18.66 -5.01 -15.85
CA ARG A 221 -17.31 -5.52 -15.75
C ARG A 221 -17.07 -6.16 -14.40
N LYS A 222 -16.09 -7.06 -14.36
CA LYS A 222 -15.53 -7.53 -13.09
C LYS A 222 -15.14 -6.30 -12.26
N ARG A 223 -15.67 -6.20 -11.05
CA ARG A 223 -15.33 -5.12 -10.11
C ARG A 223 -13.82 -5.13 -9.83
N TYR A 224 -13.24 -3.96 -9.71
CA TYR A 224 -11.91 -3.75 -9.16
C TYR A 224 -11.98 -2.74 -8.02
N SER A 225 -11.09 -2.85 -7.05
CA SER A 225 -11.06 -1.92 -5.91
C SER A 225 -10.38 -0.62 -6.29
N ILE A 226 -10.91 0.52 -5.82
CA ILE A 226 -10.30 1.84 -5.97
C ILE A 226 -9.94 2.36 -4.59
N LEU A 227 -8.64 2.44 -4.30
CA LEU A 227 -8.12 3.01 -3.07
C LEU A 227 -7.43 4.34 -3.36
N VAL A 228 -7.59 5.29 -2.44
CA VAL A 228 -7.08 6.65 -2.60
C VAL A 228 -5.79 6.85 -1.82
N GLY A 229 -4.88 7.64 -2.37
CA GLY A 229 -3.57 7.87 -1.78
C GLY A 229 -3.29 9.34 -1.51
N ASN A 230 -2.34 9.91 -2.24
CA ASN A 230 -1.98 11.33 -2.19
C ASN A 230 -1.73 11.85 -0.75
N GLY A 231 -1.02 11.05 0.07
CA GLY A 231 -0.74 11.36 1.47
C GLY A 231 -1.97 11.40 2.38
N GLY A 232 -3.14 11.07 1.87
CA GLY A 232 -4.40 11.14 2.61
C GLY A 232 -5.04 12.53 2.64
N LEU A 233 -4.55 13.50 1.85
CA LEU A 233 -5.02 14.90 1.89
C LEU A 233 -6.53 15.07 1.70
N TYR A 234 -7.17 14.18 0.95
CA TYR A 234 -8.57 14.34 0.53
C TYR A 234 -9.44 13.14 0.90
N VAL A 235 -9.03 12.35 1.87
CA VAL A 235 -9.69 11.09 2.26
C VAL A 235 -11.20 11.23 2.46
N PRO A 236 -11.73 12.19 3.24
CA PRO A 236 -13.18 12.30 3.39
C PRO A 236 -13.90 12.52 2.07
N GLN A 237 -13.44 13.48 1.24
CA GLN A 237 -14.06 13.81 -0.02
C GLN A 237 -14.02 12.65 -1.03
N GLU A 238 -12.96 11.86 -0.99
CA GLU A 238 -12.77 10.69 -1.86
C GLU A 238 -13.63 9.52 -1.41
N LEU A 239 -13.79 9.30 -0.10
CA LEU A 239 -14.73 8.31 0.45
C LEU A 239 -16.18 8.68 0.13
N PHE A 240 -16.55 9.95 0.25
CA PHE A 240 -17.89 10.43 -0.15
C PHE A 240 -18.20 10.20 -1.63
N ARG A 241 -17.17 10.15 -2.49
CA ARG A 241 -17.32 9.84 -3.91
C ARG A 241 -17.42 8.36 -4.22
N GLY A 242 -17.21 7.49 -3.22
CA GLY A 242 -17.35 6.04 -3.34
C GLY A 242 -16.04 5.28 -3.51
N ALA A 243 -14.91 5.84 -3.08
CA ALA A 243 -13.67 5.08 -2.95
C ALA A 243 -13.86 3.89 -1.99
N ASP A 244 -13.25 2.75 -2.32
CA ASP A 244 -13.37 1.51 -1.54
C ASP A 244 -12.49 1.52 -0.29
N GLY A 245 -11.45 2.37 -0.27
CA GLY A 245 -10.52 2.44 0.85
C GLY A 245 -9.39 3.44 0.62
N ILE A 246 -8.39 3.35 1.47
CA ILE A 246 -7.25 4.28 1.57
C ILE A 246 -5.97 3.48 1.34
N MET A 247 -5.08 3.95 0.45
CA MET A 247 -3.75 3.38 0.25
C MET A 247 -2.71 4.49 0.31
N THR A 248 -2.36 4.86 1.52
CA THR A 248 -1.43 5.96 1.78
C THR A 248 -0.49 5.67 2.95
N GLY A 249 0.46 6.52 3.19
CA GLY A 249 1.51 6.31 4.13
C GLY A 249 1.64 7.39 5.20
N PHE A 250 0.56 7.97 5.66
CA PHE A 250 0.58 8.89 6.80
C PHE A 250 1.08 8.20 8.07
N ALA A 251 1.89 8.92 8.89
CA ALA A 251 2.54 8.32 10.06
C ALA A 251 1.55 7.75 11.08
N PHE A 252 0.37 8.36 11.23
CA PHE A 252 -0.68 7.90 12.16
C PHE A 252 -1.69 6.99 11.45
N THR A 253 -1.28 5.75 11.18
CA THR A 253 -2.11 4.77 10.46
C THR A 253 -3.43 4.50 11.18
N SER A 254 -3.45 4.44 12.51
CA SER A 254 -4.67 4.23 13.31
C SER A 254 -5.72 5.34 13.11
N MET A 255 -5.29 6.57 12.89
CA MET A 255 -6.21 7.66 12.54
C MET A 255 -6.93 7.39 11.22
N LEU A 256 -6.21 6.98 10.18
CA LEU A 256 -6.80 6.64 8.89
C LEU A 256 -7.81 5.48 9.00
N VAL A 257 -7.49 4.47 9.83
CA VAL A 257 -8.39 3.35 10.13
C VAL A 257 -9.66 3.87 10.81
N ASN A 258 -9.53 4.68 11.84
CA ASN A 258 -10.67 5.23 12.57
C ASN A 258 -11.55 6.13 11.68
N VAL A 259 -10.95 6.97 10.84
CA VAL A 259 -11.67 7.81 9.85
C VAL A 259 -12.45 6.93 8.88
N PHE A 260 -11.83 5.87 8.35
CA PHE A 260 -12.50 4.93 7.46
C PHE A 260 -13.64 4.19 8.17
N ASP A 261 -13.41 3.68 9.37
CA ASP A 261 -14.41 2.92 10.14
C ASP A 261 -15.61 3.77 10.53
N LEU A 262 -15.41 5.01 10.98
CA LEU A 262 -16.48 5.97 11.25
C LEU A 262 -17.31 6.23 10.00
N PHE A 263 -16.64 6.46 8.87
CA PHE A 263 -17.31 6.65 7.58
C PHE A 263 -18.16 5.44 7.19
N GLN A 264 -17.63 4.21 7.32
CA GLN A 264 -18.35 2.97 6.99
C GLN A 264 -19.55 2.71 7.92
N LYS A 265 -19.47 3.13 9.18
CA LYS A 265 -20.58 3.06 10.15
C LYS A 265 -21.68 4.11 9.92
N GLY A 266 -21.45 5.05 9.00
CA GLY A 266 -22.38 6.14 8.70
C GLY A 266 -22.17 7.40 9.54
N SER A 267 -21.23 7.41 10.50
CA SER A 267 -20.83 8.56 11.33
C SER A 267 -19.91 9.50 10.52
N LYS A 268 -20.44 10.06 9.44
CA LYS A 268 -19.64 10.80 8.47
C LYS A 268 -19.08 12.10 9.01
N GLU A 269 -19.87 12.85 9.79
CA GLU A 269 -19.43 14.09 10.43
C GLU A 269 -18.31 13.82 11.45
N GLU A 270 -18.45 12.76 12.27
CA GLU A 270 -17.40 12.35 13.22
C GLU A 270 -16.11 11.92 12.50
N SER A 271 -16.25 11.29 11.33
CA SER A 271 -15.12 10.92 10.46
C SER A 271 -14.36 12.16 9.97
N GLU A 272 -15.09 13.19 9.50
CA GLU A 272 -14.50 14.46 9.08
C GLU A 272 -13.90 15.24 10.26
N ASP A 273 -14.59 15.31 11.39
CA ASP A 273 -14.09 15.94 12.61
C ASP A 273 -12.77 15.34 13.09
N LEU A 274 -12.67 14.00 13.08
CA LEU A 274 -11.43 13.32 13.43
C LEU A 274 -10.32 13.62 12.41
N PHE A 275 -10.63 13.60 11.12
CA PHE A 275 -9.70 13.91 10.05
C PHE A 275 -9.14 15.33 10.19
N ASP A 276 -10.00 16.31 10.45
CA ASP A 276 -9.64 17.72 10.56
C ASP A 276 -8.66 18.01 11.72
N ILE A 277 -8.72 17.24 12.81
CA ILE A 277 -7.75 17.33 13.91
C ILE A 277 -6.33 17.03 13.41
N TYR A 278 -6.17 16.06 12.51
CA TYR A 278 -4.88 15.63 11.97
C TYR A 278 -4.47 16.36 10.69
N LEU A 279 -5.39 17.07 10.03
CA LEU A 279 -5.15 17.72 8.74
C LEU A 279 -3.91 18.63 8.70
N PRO A 280 -3.57 19.41 9.74
CA PRO A 280 -2.34 20.19 9.74
C PRO A 280 -1.08 19.35 9.60
N LEU A 281 -1.04 18.15 10.20
CA LEU A 281 0.08 17.22 10.08
C LEU A 281 0.06 16.46 8.74
N ILE A 282 -1.10 16.06 8.25
CA ILE A 282 -1.24 15.44 6.92
C ILE A 282 -0.68 16.39 5.87
N ARG A 283 -1.10 17.66 5.89
CA ARG A 283 -0.59 18.70 4.99
C ARG A 283 0.92 18.90 5.13
N HIS A 284 1.44 18.88 6.36
CA HIS A 284 2.87 19.07 6.62
C HIS A 284 3.70 17.89 6.11
N GLU A 285 3.23 16.66 6.32
CA GLU A 285 3.86 15.44 5.81
C GLU A 285 3.77 15.31 4.27
N GLN A 286 2.76 15.94 3.64
CA GLN A 286 2.56 15.87 2.20
C GLN A 286 3.37 16.91 1.40
N GLN A 287 4.23 17.68 2.04
CA GLN A 287 5.14 18.58 1.35
C GLN A 287 6.03 17.82 0.38
N PHE A 288 6.01 18.24 -0.89
CA PHE A 288 6.82 17.61 -1.92
C PHE A 288 8.32 17.72 -1.60
N GLY A 289 9.04 16.60 -1.73
CA GLY A 289 10.47 16.52 -1.48
C GLY A 289 10.87 16.24 -0.03
N ILE A 290 10.17 16.76 0.99
CA ILE A 290 10.55 16.61 2.41
C ILE A 290 9.65 15.62 3.19
N GLY A 291 8.46 15.36 2.71
CA GLY A 291 7.42 14.60 3.45
C GLY A 291 7.86 13.23 3.97
N LEU A 292 8.73 12.53 3.26
CA LEU A 292 9.27 11.25 3.74
C LEU A 292 10.13 11.42 5.00
N ALA A 293 10.94 12.48 5.08
CA ALA A 293 11.76 12.75 6.26
C ALA A 293 10.87 13.12 7.46
N VAL A 294 9.82 13.93 7.24
CA VAL A 294 8.81 14.26 8.26
C VAL A 294 8.16 12.99 8.80
N ARG A 295 7.67 12.11 7.93
CA ARG A 295 7.05 10.83 8.33
C ARG A 295 7.97 9.97 9.16
N LYS A 296 9.21 9.77 8.69
CA LYS A 296 10.18 8.96 9.41
C LYS A 296 10.52 9.56 10.78
N GLU A 297 10.60 10.89 10.88
CA GLU A 297 10.83 11.55 12.17
C GLU A 297 9.66 11.35 13.13
N VAL A 298 8.41 11.43 12.66
CA VAL A 298 7.23 11.12 13.48
C VAL A 298 7.29 9.67 13.97
N LEU A 299 7.54 8.72 13.07
CA LEU A 299 7.66 7.29 13.44
C LEU A 299 8.81 7.04 14.42
N ARG A 300 9.93 7.77 14.30
CA ARG A 300 11.05 7.72 15.25
C ARG A 300 10.64 8.26 16.62
N LYS A 301 9.96 9.40 16.66
CA LYS A 301 9.44 9.99 17.92
C LYS A 301 8.44 9.04 18.61
N MET A 302 7.63 8.33 17.84
CA MET A 302 6.71 7.29 18.34
C MET A 302 7.45 6.00 18.78
N GLY A 303 8.75 5.87 18.56
CA GLY A 303 9.53 4.66 18.92
C GLY A 303 9.34 3.48 17.98
N VAL A 304 8.63 3.67 16.86
CA VAL A 304 8.35 2.62 15.86
C VAL A 304 9.59 2.27 15.05
N ILE A 305 10.41 3.27 14.71
CA ILE A 305 11.70 3.06 14.04
C ILE A 305 12.83 3.72 14.83
N SER A 306 14.05 3.20 14.71
CA SER A 306 15.21 3.66 15.49
C SER A 306 15.82 4.95 14.97
N SER A 307 15.70 5.22 13.66
CA SER A 307 16.29 6.37 12.98
C SER A 307 15.36 6.90 11.90
N ALA A 308 15.32 8.23 11.76
CA ALA A 308 14.57 8.91 10.68
C ALA A 308 15.36 8.99 9.36
N LYS A 309 16.49 8.30 9.26
CA LYS A 309 17.36 8.32 8.10
C LYS A 309 16.61 8.03 6.80
N THR A 310 16.68 8.92 5.84
CA THR A 310 16.37 8.65 4.43
C THR A 310 17.65 8.27 3.70
N ARG A 311 17.57 7.32 2.74
CA ARG A 311 18.74 6.94 1.94
C ARG A 311 19.06 8.02 0.90
N SER A 312 20.34 8.28 0.68
CA SER A 312 20.79 9.26 -0.31
C SER A 312 20.54 8.81 -1.76
N PRO A 313 20.18 9.73 -2.67
CA PRO A 313 19.78 11.10 -2.37
C PRO A 313 18.42 11.13 -1.65
N GLY A 314 18.32 11.90 -0.56
CA GLY A 314 17.09 11.97 0.23
C GLY A 314 17.03 13.21 1.12
N PRO A 315 15.82 13.65 1.47
CA PRO A 315 15.62 14.82 2.31
C PRO A 315 16.16 14.59 3.72
N LYS A 316 16.55 15.67 4.37
CA LYS A 316 16.86 15.71 5.79
C LYS A 316 16.13 16.91 6.39
N LEU A 317 15.63 16.74 7.61
CA LEU A 317 15.07 17.85 8.38
C LEU A 317 16.21 18.65 9.00
N ASP A 318 16.10 19.97 8.94
CA ASP A 318 16.96 20.87 9.70
C ASP A 318 16.35 21.18 11.07
N LYS A 319 16.99 22.11 11.80
CA LYS A 319 16.52 22.48 13.14
C LYS A 319 15.15 23.16 13.11
N ASP A 320 14.91 24.01 12.13
CA ASP A 320 13.66 24.77 12.03
C ASP A 320 12.50 23.83 11.64
N ASP A 321 12.74 22.86 10.72
CA ASP A 321 11.80 21.80 10.37
C ASP A 321 11.38 20.97 11.60
N LEU A 322 12.36 20.61 12.45
CA LEU A 322 12.11 19.83 13.67
C LEU A 322 11.30 20.63 14.70
N GLU A 323 11.63 21.92 14.91
CA GLU A 323 10.87 22.80 15.82
C GLU A 323 9.44 23.01 15.31
N GLU A 324 9.25 23.12 14.00
CA GLU A 324 7.92 23.27 13.41
C GLU A 324 7.10 21.99 13.56
N LEU A 325 7.72 20.84 13.32
CA LEU A 325 7.07 19.53 13.53
C LEU A 325 6.66 19.35 15.00
N ASP A 326 7.53 19.70 15.96
CA ASP A 326 7.22 19.60 17.39
C ASP A 326 6.04 20.48 17.79
N ARG A 327 5.94 21.69 17.25
CA ARG A 327 4.76 22.54 17.46
C ARG A 327 3.47 21.94 16.92
N LEU A 328 3.54 21.28 15.74
CA LEU A 328 2.36 20.61 15.15
C LEU A 328 1.94 19.41 15.96
N LEU A 329 2.88 18.59 16.45
CA LEU A 329 2.60 17.45 17.32
C LEU A 329 1.99 17.89 18.65
N LEU A 330 2.52 18.96 19.27
CA LEU A 330 1.96 19.54 20.49
C LEU A 330 0.52 20.06 20.29
N ARG A 331 0.26 20.69 19.14
CA ARG A 331 -1.11 21.12 18.77
C ARG A 331 -2.04 19.94 18.59
N LEU A 332 -1.58 18.88 17.92
CA LEU A 332 -2.35 17.64 17.77
C LEU A 332 -2.73 17.08 19.14
N LYS A 333 -1.75 16.89 20.02
CA LYS A 333 -1.96 16.40 21.39
C LYS A 333 -3.03 17.21 22.10
N LYS A 334 -2.90 18.53 22.14
CA LYS A 334 -3.86 19.43 22.78
C LYS A 334 -5.28 19.29 22.20
N ASN A 335 -5.40 19.19 20.87
CA ASN A 335 -6.72 19.06 20.24
C ASN A 335 -7.38 17.70 20.56
N LEU A 336 -6.60 16.63 20.61
CA LEU A 336 -7.09 15.30 21.01
C LEU A 336 -7.55 15.31 22.48
N GLU A 337 -6.78 15.92 23.38
CA GLU A 337 -7.16 16.06 24.80
C GLU A 337 -8.47 16.85 24.98
N ILE A 338 -8.63 17.97 24.26
CA ILE A 338 -9.85 18.78 24.28
C ILE A 338 -11.07 17.97 23.83
N LYS A 339 -10.91 17.09 22.84
CA LYS A 339 -11.96 16.22 22.32
C LYS A 339 -12.09 14.90 23.13
N SER A 340 -11.33 14.71 24.19
CA SER A 340 -11.28 13.47 24.99
C SER A 340 -10.95 12.22 24.15
N LEU A 341 -10.13 12.40 23.11
CA LEU A 341 -9.63 11.33 22.24
C LEU A 341 -8.27 10.81 22.74
N SER A 342 -7.99 9.55 22.45
CA SER A 342 -6.69 8.94 22.80
C SER A 342 -5.53 9.65 22.09
N VAL A 343 -4.52 10.03 22.87
CA VAL A 343 -3.27 10.61 22.35
C VAL A 343 -2.35 9.46 21.95
N PRO A 344 -1.83 9.43 20.70
CA PRO A 344 -0.85 8.44 20.28
C PRO A 344 0.41 8.47 21.13
N ILE A 345 1.03 7.30 21.34
CA ILE A 345 2.29 7.20 22.10
C ILE A 345 3.39 7.98 21.38
N GLY A 346 4.19 8.72 22.13
CA GLY A 346 5.38 9.43 21.61
C GLY A 346 5.12 10.85 21.09
N ILE A 347 3.91 11.40 21.31
CA ILE A 347 3.63 12.80 20.96
C ILE A 347 3.14 13.63 22.17
#